data_a5e84b036769231717b6a094047589dd
#
_entry.id   a5e84b036769231717b6a094047589dd
#
_cell.length_a   1.000
_cell.length_b   1.000
_cell.length_c   1.000
_cell.angle_alpha   90.00
_cell.angle_beta   90.00
_cell.angle_gamma   90.00
#
_symmetry.space_group_name_H-M   'P 1'
#
loop_
_entity.id
_entity.type
_entity.pdbx_description
1 polymer ?
#
loop_
_entity_poly.entity_id
_entity_poly.type
_entity_poly.pdbx_seq_one_letter_code
_entity_poly.pdbx_strand_id
1 'polypeptide(L)'
;MRRRTALVLISCVAWPSSSFATWSIVAVDRATNRVAIASATCVNGDDDFLKGVQAVIVPGHGVAACQAAVDNTHQNQMLVYQELQKGTDPKEIINLLSRDPAFQSRQFGIVDLQGRAAGHSGLTNGYVSEDTQGRVPGTDIFYSIQGNILRPGFVVPNAVQAFIRATGALTDRVMAAMEAADGSGGDSRCTCPPWPTDGSMPVIPCSEKTAHVAYILMAEKGDTNGDSHNNGKYTMYLTVSQPAPDHGPNVIHEGENLNPVKTLRMRYDAWRKTQPASFK
;
A
#
# COMPACT_ATOMS: atom_id res chain seq x y z
N MET A 1 -65.14 -0.23 -8.55
CA MET A 1 -63.96 0.52 -8.05
C MET A 1 -62.70 -0.33 -8.23
N ARG A 2 -61.84 -0.04 -9.24
CA ARG A 2 -60.56 -0.76 -9.48
C ARG A 2 -59.45 0.03 -8.77
N ARG A 3 -58.85 -0.54 -7.71
CA ARG A 3 -57.65 0.02 -7.07
C ARG A 3 -56.43 -0.20 -7.99
N ARG A 4 -55.80 0.87 -8.43
CA ARG A 4 -54.52 0.85 -9.14
C ARG A 4 -53.42 0.87 -8.09
N THR A 5 -52.70 -0.21 -7.94
CA THR A 5 -51.49 -0.28 -7.11
C THR A 5 -50.34 0.32 -7.94
N ALA A 6 -49.81 1.44 -7.50
CA ALA A 6 -48.61 2.04 -8.09
C ALA A 6 -47.38 1.32 -7.54
N LEU A 7 -46.60 0.68 -8.40
CA LEU A 7 -45.30 0.12 -8.07
C LEU A 7 -44.27 1.25 -8.08
N VAL A 8 -43.75 1.60 -6.92
CA VAL A 8 -42.64 2.56 -6.80
C VAL A 8 -41.34 1.77 -7.00
N LEU A 9 -40.71 1.93 -8.15
CA LEU A 9 -39.35 1.45 -8.42
C LEU A 9 -38.36 2.38 -7.72
N ILE A 10 -37.80 1.94 -6.59
CA ILE A 10 -36.67 2.60 -5.93
C ILE A 10 -35.42 2.23 -6.75
N SER A 11 -34.99 3.19 -7.58
CA SER A 11 -33.71 3.10 -8.29
C SER A 11 -32.59 3.37 -7.28
N CYS A 12 -31.92 2.31 -6.82
CA CYS A 12 -30.66 2.45 -6.08
C CYS A 12 -29.61 2.99 -7.05
N VAL A 13 -29.36 4.29 -7.02
CA VAL A 13 -28.19 4.89 -7.67
C VAL A 13 -26.97 4.46 -6.80
N ALA A 14 -26.30 3.43 -7.24
CA ALA A 14 -24.99 3.10 -6.71
C ALA A 14 -24.02 4.22 -7.14
N TRP A 15 -23.62 5.06 -6.21
CA TRP A 15 -22.55 6.03 -6.44
C TRP A 15 -21.25 5.23 -6.61
N PRO A 16 -20.46 5.49 -7.67
CA PRO A 16 -19.17 4.83 -7.80
C PRO A 16 -18.31 5.26 -6.60
N SER A 17 -17.96 4.31 -5.74
CA SER A 17 -16.94 4.53 -4.73
C SER A 17 -15.67 4.91 -5.46
N SER A 18 -15.10 6.07 -5.17
CA SER A 18 -13.81 6.48 -5.73
C SER A 18 -12.76 5.46 -5.29
N SER A 19 -12.39 4.54 -6.17
CA SER A 19 -11.30 3.61 -5.93
C SER A 19 -10.00 4.38 -6.03
N PHE A 20 -9.19 4.35 -4.98
CA PHE A 20 -7.87 4.96 -4.97
C PHE A 20 -6.87 3.95 -5.52
N ALA A 21 -6.24 4.26 -6.66
CA ALA A 21 -5.15 3.46 -7.18
C ALA A 21 -3.93 3.63 -6.29
N THR A 22 -3.28 2.55 -6.00
CA THR A 22 -2.18 2.50 -5.03
C THR A 22 -1.38 1.24 -5.27
N TRP A 23 -0.08 1.28 -5.06
CA TRP A 23 0.70 0.06 -4.82
C TRP A 23 1.31 0.10 -3.44
N SER A 24 1.47 -1.07 -2.85
CA SER A 24 2.06 -1.21 -1.52
C SER A 24 2.87 -2.49 -1.39
N ILE A 25 3.85 -2.43 -0.51
CA ILE A 25 4.70 -3.53 -0.10
C ILE A 25 4.58 -3.67 1.40
N VAL A 26 4.12 -4.79 1.89
CA VAL A 26 4.16 -5.14 3.32
C VAL A 26 5.07 -6.34 3.49
N ALA A 27 5.95 -6.29 4.50
CA ALA A 27 6.93 -7.34 4.72
C ALA A 27 7.32 -7.46 6.18
N VAL A 28 7.73 -8.65 6.57
CA VAL A 28 8.27 -8.96 7.90
C VAL A 28 9.60 -9.69 7.79
N ASP A 29 10.49 -9.42 8.70
CA ASP A 29 11.71 -10.20 8.96
C ASP A 29 11.62 -10.84 10.34
N ARG A 30 11.41 -12.12 10.36
CA ARG A 30 11.27 -12.89 11.61
C ARG A 30 12.58 -12.97 12.41
N ALA A 31 13.72 -12.95 11.73
CA ALA A 31 15.02 -13.02 12.39
C ALA A 31 15.29 -11.77 13.22
N THR A 32 14.85 -10.60 12.74
CA THR A 32 15.04 -9.30 13.42
C THR A 32 13.79 -8.81 14.15
N ASN A 33 12.63 -9.49 14.00
CA ASN A 33 11.32 -9.05 14.47
C ASN A 33 10.90 -7.67 13.93
N ARG A 34 11.29 -7.36 12.70
CA ARG A 34 10.93 -6.11 12.01
C ARG A 34 9.74 -6.31 11.12
N VAL A 35 8.88 -5.31 11.09
CA VAL A 35 7.75 -5.21 10.16
C VAL A 35 7.87 -3.92 9.39
N ALA A 36 7.58 -3.94 8.09
CA ALA A 36 7.70 -2.77 7.23
C ALA A 36 6.55 -2.67 6.24
N ILE A 37 6.14 -1.44 5.96
CA ILE A 37 5.21 -1.10 4.88
C ILE A 37 5.75 0.09 4.11
N ALA A 38 5.59 0.04 2.79
CA ALA A 38 5.76 1.19 1.92
C ALA A 38 4.63 1.24 0.89
N SER A 39 4.29 2.44 0.48
CA SER A 39 3.23 2.63 -0.51
C SER A 39 3.39 3.94 -1.25
N ALA A 40 2.78 4.02 -2.44
CA ALA A 40 2.64 5.24 -3.19
C ALA A 40 1.32 5.27 -3.97
N THR A 41 0.80 6.48 -4.21
CA THR A 41 -0.50 6.71 -4.84
C THR A 41 -0.53 8.02 -5.63
N CYS A 42 -1.40 8.09 -6.63
CA CYS A 42 -1.75 9.33 -7.33
C CYS A 42 -2.86 10.14 -6.66
N VAL A 43 -3.34 9.72 -5.52
CA VAL A 43 -4.26 10.56 -4.73
C VAL A 43 -3.46 11.71 -4.12
N ASN A 44 -3.95 12.92 -4.27
CA ASN A 44 -3.43 14.05 -3.53
C ASN A 44 -3.84 13.93 -2.06
N GLY A 45 -2.92 14.21 -1.17
CA GLY A 45 -3.15 14.17 0.26
C GLY A 45 -1.97 14.80 1.01
N ASP A 46 -2.17 15.03 2.29
CA ASP A 46 -1.10 15.45 3.19
C ASP A 46 -0.15 14.29 3.53
N ASP A 47 0.82 14.58 4.38
CA ASP A 47 1.88 13.63 4.75
C ASP A 47 1.38 12.32 5.34
N ASP A 48 0.30 12.38 6.12
CA ASP A 48 -0.22 11.24 6.86
C ASP A 48 -1.44 10.59 6.19
N PHE A 49 -1.98 11.22 5.15
CA PHE A 49 -3.17 10.74 4.48
C PHE A 49 -3.06 9.27 4.06
N LEU A 50 -2.05 8.94 3.26
CA LEU A 50 -1.92 7.59 2.71
C LEU A 50 -1.67 6.53 3.80
N LYS A 51 -0.80 6.84 4.77
CA LYS A 51 -0.59 5.98 5.95
C LYS A 51 -1.90 5.80 6.73
N GLY A 52 -2.62 6.90 6.97
CA GLY A 52 -3.85 6.91 7.76
C GLY A 52 -4.94 6.01 7.22
N VAL A 53 -5.18 6.07 5.91
CA VAL A 53 -6.26 5.28 5.28
C VAL A 53 -5.88 3.85 4.95
N GLN A 54 -4.60 3.49 5.00
CA GLN A 54 -4.10 2.21 4.46
C GLN A 54 -3.40 1.34 5.47
N ALA A 55 -2.46 1.91 6.23
CA ALA A 55 -1.51 1.12 7.01
C ALA A 55 -2.12 0.51 8.26
N VAL A 56 -1.72 -0.72 8.56
CA VAL A 56 -1.91 -1.37 9.85
C VAL A 56 -0.55 -1.91 10.29
N ILE A 57 -0.03 -1.40 11.41
CA ILE A 57 1.25 -1.79 11.97
C ILE A 57 1.01 -2.37 13.36
N VAL A 58 1.49 -3.59 13.59
CA VAL A 58 1.40 -4.26 14.90
C VAL A 58 2.81 -4.74 15.30
N PRO A 59 3.61 -3.88 15.97
CA PRO A 59 4.97 -4.21 16.36
C PRO A 59 5.02 -5.54 17.12
N GLY A 60 5.94 -6.42 16.73
CA GLY A 60 6.07 -7.76 17.31
C GLY A 60 5.02 -8.80 16.85
N HIS A 61 4.08 -8.44 15.95
CA HIS A 61 3.05 -9.34 15.43
C HIS A 61 2.97 -9.38 13.89
N GLY A 62 2.82 -8.25 13.24
CA GLY A 62 2.66 -8.21 11.79
C GLY A 62 2.35 -6.83 11.23
N VAL A 63 2.05 -6.79 9.94
CA VAL A 63 1.78 -5.58 9.17
C VAL A 63 0.78 -5.85 8.06
N ALA A 64 -0.04 -4.86 7.73
CA ALA A 64 -0.95 -4.96 6.60
C ALA A 64 -1.14 -3.65 5.86
N ALA A 65 -1.58 -3.76 4.61
CA ALA A 65 -2.12 -2.68 3.80
C ALA A 65 -3.61 -2.95 3.49
N CYS A 66 -4.47 -1.97 3.78
CA CYS A 66 -5.89 -1.95 3.46
C CYS A 66 -6.13 -0.83 2.45
N GLN A 67 -6.40 -1.14 1.19
CA GLN A 67 -6.41 -0.15 0.12
C GLN A 67 -7.52 -0.37 -0.92
N ALA A 68 -7.44 0.31 -2.06
CA ALA A 68 -8.43 0.46 -3.11
C ALA A 68 -9.57 1.40 -2.66
N ALA A 69 -10.83 0.98 -2.61
CA ALA A 69 -11.85 1.84 -2.02
C ALA A 69 -11.58 2.03 -0.52
N VAL A 70 -11.41 3.29 -0.09
CA VAL A 70 -11.11 3.60 1.31
C VAL A 70 -12.31 3.30 2.21
N ASP A 71 -12.03 2.62 3.33
CA ASP A 71 -12.97 2.50 4.43
C ASP A 71 -12.84 3.69 5.39
N ASN A 72 -13.63 4.72 5.19
CA ASN A 72 -13.62 5.93 6.02
C ASN A 72 -14.02 5.67 7.49
N THR A 73 -14.55 4.49 7.79
CA THR A 73 -14.87 4.09 9.17
C THR A 73 -13.68 3.43 9.88
N HIS A 74 -12.63 3.08 9.15
CA HIS A 74 -11.46 2.33 9.61
C HIS A 74 -11.77 0.95 10.21
N GLN A 75 -13.00 0.43 10.04
CA GLN A 75 -13.40 -0.86 10.61
C GLN A 75 -12.54 -2.01 10.08
N ASN A 76 -12.21 -2.00 8.79
CA ASN A 76 -11.35 -3.02 8.19
C ASN A 76 -9.93 -2.97 8.77
N GLN A 77 -9.35 -1.78 8.91
CA GLN A 77 -8.03 -1.62 9.53
C GLN A 77 -8.05 -2.06 11.00
N MET A 78 -9.07 -1.67 11.77
CA MET A 78 -9.22 -2.05 13.17
C MET A 78 -9.41 -3.56 13.33
N LEU A 79 -10.17 -4.21 12.45
CA LEU A 79 -10.31 -5.67 12.46
C LEU A 79 -8.96 -6.33 12.23
N VAL A 80 -8.22 -5.93 11.19
CA VAL A 80 -6.88 -6.49 10.91
C VAL A 80 -5.93 -6.27 12.09
N TYR A 81 -5.93 -5.06 12.68
CA TYR A 81 -5.11 -4.72 13.83
C TYR A 81 -5.38 -5.66 15.02
N GLN A 82 -6.65 -5.80 15.40
CA GLN A 82 -7.06 -6.64 16.53
C GLN A 82 -6.76 -8.11 16.30
N GLU A 83 -6.98 -8.60 15.08
CA GLU A 83 -6.74 -10.00 14.75
C GLU A 83 -5.24 -10.33 14.66
N LEU A 84 -4.41 -9.43 14.13
CA LEU A 84 -2.95 -9.59 14.16
C LEU A 84 -2.41 -9.63 15.60
N GLN A 85 -2.95 -8.81 16.50
CA GLN A 85 -2.58 -8.85 17.93
C GLN A 85 -2.91 -10.19 18.59
N LYS A 86 -4.02 -10.83 18.21
CA LYS A 86 -4.41 -12.16 18.68
C LYS A 86 -3.57 -13.28 18.05
N GLY A 87 -2.81 -12.98 16.99
CA GLY A 87 -2.07 -13.99 16.22
C GLY A 87 -2.96 -14.82 15.29
N THR A 88 -4.13 -14.31 14.90
CA THR A 88 -5.02 -14.93 13.91
C THR A 88 -4.30 -15.09 12.58
N ASP A 89 -4.54 -16.22 11.90
CA ASP A 89 -3.94 -16.48 10.58
C ASP A 89 -4.38 -15.43 9.55
N PRO A 90 -3.48 -14.81 8.76
CA PRO A 90 -3.84 -13.85 7.73
C PRO A 90 -4.94 -14.32 6.77
N LYS A 91 -5.02 -15.61 6.45
CA LYS A 91 -6.11 -16.15 5.63
C LYS A 91 -7.46 -16.07 6.33
N GLU A 92 -7.48 -16.32 7.63
CA GLU A 92 -8.69 -16.17 8.43
C GLU A 92 -9.08 -14.69 8.58
N ILE A 93 -8.10 -13.80 8.69
CA ILE A 93 -8.39 -12.35 8.69
C ILE A 93 -9.04 -11.94 7.37
N ILE A 94 -8.56 -12.40 6.21
CA ILE A 94 -9.21 -12.16 4.91
C ILE A 94 -10.64 -12.72 4.89
N ASN A 95 -10.86 -13.91 5.47
CA ASN A 95 -12.20 -14.50 5.58
C ASN A 95 -13.14 -13.65 6.45
N LEU A 96 -12.64 -13.07 7.55
CA LEU A 96 -13.41 -12.12 8.37
C LEU A 96 -13.74 -10.83 7.61
N LEU A 97 -12.77 -10.27 6.88
CA LEU A 97 -12.93 -9.09 6.03
C LEU A 97 -13.95 -9.30 4.90
N SER A 98 -14.14 -10.53 4.44
CA SER A 98 -15.12 -10.85 3.38
C SER A 98 -16.57 -10.57 3.76
N ARG A 99 -16.84 -10.28 5.02
CA ARG A 99 -18.14 -9.83 5.52
C ARG A 99 -18.44 -8.34 5.22
N ASP A 100 -17.42 -7.55 4.83
CA ASP A 100 -17.64 -6.18 4.37
C ASP A 100 -18.44 -6.22 3.06
N PRO A 101 -19.62 -5.58 2.97
CA PRO A 101 -20.40 -5.52 1.73
C PRO A 101 -19.62 -4.94 0.54
N ALA A 102 -18.60 -4.09 0.83
CA ALA A 102 -17.71 -3.50 -0.15
C ALA A 102 -16.46 -4.33 -0.44
N PHE A 103 -16.36 -5.57 0.04
CA PHE A 103 -15.15 -6.42 -0.06
C PHE A 103 -14.58 -6.49 -1.48
N GLN A 104 -15.46 -6.57 -2.50
CA GLN A 104 -15.04 -6.63 -3.90
C GLN A 104 -14.46 -5.32 -4.45
N SER A 105 -14.57 -4.22 -3.72
CA SER A 105 -13.89 -2.96 -4.03
C SER A 105 -12.69 -2.69 -3.12
N ARG A 106 -12.33 -3.64 -2.24
CA ARG A 106 -11.17 -3.55 -1.35
C ARG A 106 -9.98 -4.32 -1.90
N GLN A 107 -8.80 -3.96 -1.42
CA GLN A 107 -7.58 -4.73 -1.62
C GLN A 107 -6.82 -4.81 -0.30
N PHE A 108 -6.37 -6.00 0.05
CA PHE A 108 -5.65 -6.28 1.29
C PHE A 108 -4.37 -7.04 1.03
N GLY A 109 -3.32 -6.72 1.79
CA GLY A 109 -2.12 -7.53 1.90
C GLY A 109 -1.74 -7.61 3.37
N ILE A 110 -1.59 -8.82 3.93
CA ILE A 110 -1.35 -9.07 5.36
C ILE A 110 -0.19 -10.04 5.51
N VAL A 111 0.76 -9.71 6.36
CA VAL A 111 1.90 -10.58 6.69
C VAL A 111 2.16 -10.54 8.18
N ASP A 112 2.39 -11.70 8.79
CA ASP A 112 2.69 -11.81 10.22
C ASP A 112 4.10 -12.33 10.52
N LEU A 113 4.55 -12.12 11.75
CA LEU A 113 5.84 -12.61 12.24
C LEU A 113 5.87 -14.13 12.53
N GLN A 114 4.78 -14.86 12.27
CA GLN A 114 4.78 -16.32 12.20
C GLN A 114 5.20 -16.83 10.82
N GLY A 115 5.34 -15.91 9.83
CA GLY A 115 5.73 -16.23 8.46
C GLY A 115 4.55 -16.65 7.59
N ARG A 116 3.35 -16.19 7.92
CA ARG A 116 2.14 -16.40 7.15
C ARG A 116 1.77 -15.12 6.40
N ALA A 117 1.24 -15.27 5.21
CA ALA A 117 0.79 -14.14 4.39
C ALA A 117 -0.51 -14.48 3.68
N ALA A 118 -1.34 -13.47 3.48
CA ALA A 118 -2.54 -13.55 2.65
C ALA A 118 -2.80 -12.22 1.94
N GLY A 119 -3.45 -12.27 0.80
CA GLY A 119 -3.89 -11.11 0.04
C GLY A 119 -5.28 -11.29 -0.53
N HIS A 120 -5.87 -10.19 -0.94
CA HIS A 120 -7.13 -10.12 -1.66
C HIS A 120 -7.13 -8.90 -2.58
N SER A 121 -7.44 -9.13 -3.83
CA SER A 121 -7.72 -8.07 -4.82
C SER A 121 -9.15 -8.21 -5.30
N GLY A 122 -10.01 -7.28 -4.90
CA GLY A 122 -11.42 -7.30 -5.25
C GLY A 122 -11.67 -7.10 -6.75
N LEU A 123 -12.74 -7.65 -7.26
CA LEU A 123 -13.08 -7.67 -8.69
C LEU A 123 -13.43 -6.28 -9.26
N THR A 124 -13.72 -5.30 -8.42
CA THR A 124 -14.10 -3.94 -8.83
C THR A 124 -13.01 -2.89 -8.57
N ASN A 125 -11.77 -3.32 -8.35
CA ASN A 125 -10.62 -2.45 -8.03
C ASN A 125 -9.97 -1.79 -9.26
N GLY A 126 -10.62 -1.79 -10.42
CA GLY A 126 -10.09 -1.24 -11.65
C GLY A 126 -9.44 -2.29 -12.55
N TYR A 127 -8.89 -1.83 -13.68
CA TYR A 127 -8.48 -2.69 -14.79
C TYR A 127 -7.30 -3.61 -14.46
N VAL A 128 -6.30 -3.09 -13.75
CA VAL A 128 -5.14 -3.87 -13.27
C VAL A 128 -5.13 -3.81 -11.75
N SER A 129 -5.49 -4.93 -11.13
CA SER A 129 -5.48 -5.11 -9.68
C SER A 129 -4.88 -6.48 -9.38
N GLU A 130 -3.74 -6.49 -8.72
CA GLU A 130 -2.91 -7.67 -8.52
C GLU A 130 -2.39 -7.71 -7.08
N ASP A 131 -2.17 -8.92 -6.57
CA ASP A 131 -1.46 -9.16 -5.32
C ASP A 131 -0.60 -10.43 -5.43
N THR A 132 0.53 -10.43 -4.72
CA THR A 132 1.45 -11.57 -4.67
C THR A 132 2.05 -11.68 -3.29
N GLN A 133 1.96 -12.86 -2.69
CA GLN A 133 2.54 -13.20 -1.40
C GLN A 133 3.68 -14.20 -1.57
N GLY A 134 4.66 -14.14 -0.68
CA GLY A 134 5.76 -15.08 -0.74
C GLY A 134 6.78 -14.95 0.39
N ARG A 135 7.83 -15.73 0.25
CA ARG A 135 9.03 -15.72 1.10
C ARG A 135 10.26 -15.48 0.23
N VAL A 136 11.19 -14.71 0.71
CA VAL A 136 12.50 -14.58 0.06
C VAL A 136 13.28 -15.89 0.28
N PRO A 137 13.69 -16.58 -0.79
CA PRO A 137 14.37 -17.88 -0.69
C PRO A 137 15.61 -17.83 0.23
N GLY A 138 15.73 -18.82 1.11
CA GLY A 138 16.86 -18.92 2.04
C GLY A 138 16.87 -17.93 3.20
N THR A 139 15.79 -17.18 3.41
CA THR A 139 15.68 -16.18 4.50
C THR A 139 14.42 -16.39 5.33
N ASP A 140 14.28 -15.65 6.42
CA ASP A 140 13.05 -15.55 7.22
C ASP A 140 12.23 -14.29 6.92
N ILE A 141 12.34 -13.79 5.68
CA ILE A 141 11.62 -12.61 5.21
C ILE A 141 10.40 -13.04 4.39
N PHE A 142 9.23 -12.55 4.78
CA PHE A 142 7.94 -12.80 4.13
C PHE A 142 7.32 -11.48 3.67
N TYR A 143 6.54 -11.52 2.59
CA TYR A 143 5.98 -10.31 1.98
C TYR A 143 4.59 -10.53 1.39
N SER A 144 3.85 -9.44 1.25
CA SER A 144 2.74 -9.26 0.33
C SER A 144 2.93 -7.96 -0.44
N ILE A 145 2.85 -8.03 -1.75
CA ILE A 145 3.02 -6.91 -2.67
C ILE A 145 1.77 -6.83 -3.52
N GLN A 146 1.12 -5.70 -3.55
CA GLN A 146 -0.17 -5.52 -4.21
C GLN A 146 -0.31 -4.11 -4.78
N GLY A 147 -1.25 -3.98 -5.72
CA GLY A 147 -1.66 -2.69 -6.24
C GLY A 147 -2.91 -2.79 -7.10
N ASN A 148 -3.59 -1.66 -7.27
CA ASN A 148 -4.82 -1.54 -8.05
C ASN A 148 -4.77 -0.30 -8.96
N ILE A 149 -5.52 -0.32 -10.04
CA ILE A 149 -5.49 0.68 -11.12
C ILE A 149 -4.04 0.96 -11.56
N LEU A 150 -3.25 -0.08 -11.59
CA LEU A 150 -1.87 -0.01 -12.00
C LEU A 150 -1.76 0.18 -13.50
N ARG A 151 -0.61 0.67 -13.94
CA ARG A 151 -0.26 0.63 -15.33
C ARG A 151 -0.23 -0.83 -15.82
N PRO A 152 -0.82 -1.14 -16.99
CA PRO A 152 -0.68 -2.46 -17.57
C PRO A 152 0.78 -2.83 -17.81
N GLY A 153 1.14 -4.05 -17.45
CA GLY A 153 2.50 -4.55 -17.56
C GLY A 153 2.90 -5.33 -16.31
N PHE A 154 4.06 -5.02 -15.80
CA PHE A 154 4.70 -5.85 -14.78
C PHE A 154 4.96 -5.11 -13.47
N VAL A 155 4.07 -4.20 -13.03
CA VAL A 155 4.29 -3.39 -11.81
C VAL A 155 4.50 -4.28 -10.58
N VAL A 156 3.55 -5.14 -10.25
CA VAL A 156 3.67 -6.08 -9.12
C VAL A 156 4.73 -7.15 -9.37
N PRO A 157 4.79 -7.82 -10.53
CA PRO A 157 5.84 -8.80 -10.81
C PRO A 157 7.26 -8.23 -10.70
N ASN A 158 7.52 -7.03 -11.23
CA ASN A 158 8.84 -6.40 -11.15
C ASN A 158 9.18 -5.98 -9.71
N ALA A 159 8.21 -5.48 -8.94
CA ALA A 159 8.39 -5.18 -7.52
C ALA A 159 8.75 -6.44 -6.72
N VAL A 160 8.07 -7.56 -6.97
CA VAL A 160 8.37 -8.87 -6.36
C VAL A 160 9.79 -9.33 -6.70
N GLN A 161 10.17 -9.24 -7.97
CA GLN A 161 11.52 -9.62 -8.39
C GLN A 161 12.62 -8.76 -7.76
N ALA A 162 12.39 -7.45 -7.68
CA ALA A 162 13.32 -6.54 -7.03
C ALA A 162 13.41 -6.81 -5.52
N PHE A 163 12.28 -7.04 -4.84
CA PHE A 163 12.25 -7.40 -3.43
C PHE A 163 13.06 -8.68 -3.14
N ILE A 164 12.87 -9.71 -3.95
CA ILE A 164 13.57 -11.01 -3.78
C ILE A 164 15.07 -10.86 -4.02
N ARG A 165 15.47 -10.12 -5.06
CA ARG A 165 16.87 -10.00 -5.48
C ARG A 165 17.68 -9.02 -4.63
N ALA A 166 17.05 -8.02 -4.04
CA ALA A 166 17.72 -7.05 -3.20
C ALA A 166 18.40 -7.73 -2.01
N THR A 167 19.47 -7.11 -1.51
CA THR A 167 20.21 -7.54 -0.31
C THR A 167 20.15 -6.45 0.75
N GLY A 168 20.60 -6.74 1.96
CA GLY A 168 20.60 -5.79 3.06
C GLY A 168 19.40 -5.94 3.99
N ALA A 169 19.06 -4.89 4.71
CA ALA A 169 17.97 -4.87 5.68
C ALA A 169 16.60 -5.02 5.00
N LEU A 170 15.57 -5.36 5.78
CA LEU A 170 14.19 -5.46 5.29
C LEU A 170 13.76 -4.22 4.50
N THR A 171 14.11 -3.04 4.99
CA THR A 171 13.76 -1.76 4.35
C THR A 171 14.51 -1.49 3.05
N ASP A 172 15.73 -2.03 2.86
CA ASP A 172 16.45 -1.95 1.59
C ASP A 172 15.69 -2.72 0.49
N ARG A 173 15.13 -3.89 0.83
CA ARG A 173 14.30 -4.71 -0.06
C ARG A 173 12.97 -4.02 -0.38
N VAL A 174 12.33 -3.43 0.64
CA VAL A 174 11.08 -2.68 0.48
C VAL A 174 11.29 -1.50 -0.47
N MET A 175 12.38 -0.72 -0.29
CA MET A 175 12.70 0.38 -1.20
C MET A 175 13.02 -0.08 -2.62
N ALA A 176 13.74 -1.18 -2.80
CA ALA A 176 14.00 -1.74 -4.11
C ALA A 176 12.70 -2.14 -4.85
N ALA A 177 11.73 -2.71 -4.12
CA ALA A 177 10.41 -3.02 -4.67
C ALA A 177 9.61 -1.76 -5.03
N MET A 178 9.67 -0.71 -4.20
CA MET A 178 9.04 0.58 -4.48
C MET A 178 9.57 1.20 -5.78
N GLU A 179 10.90 1.21 -5.95
CA GLU A 179 11.55 1.75 -7.15
C GLU A 179 11.25 0.92 -8.41
N ALA A 180 11.16 -0.40 -8.28
CA ALA A 180 10.81 -1.27 -9.41
C ALA A 180 9.35 -1.09 -9.85
N ALA A 181 8.44 -0.89 -8.89
CA ALA A 181 7.05 -0.55 -9.19
C ALA A 181 6.95 0.83 -9.88
N ASP A 182 7.68 1.83 -9.37
CA ASP A 182 7.79 3.16 -9.98
C ASP A 182 8.33 3.06 -11.41
N GLY A 183 9.46 2.39 -11.61
CA GLY A 183 10.07 2.19 -12.93
C GLY A 183 9.19 1.42 -13.92
N SER A 184 8.22 0.67 -13.43
CA SER A 184 7.23 -0.06 -14.23
C SER A 184 5.95 0.76 -14.53
N GLY A 185 5.88 2.00 -14.04
CA GLY A 185 4.81 2.94 -14.32
C GLY A 185 3.78 3.10 -13.20
N GLY A 186 3.86 2.33 -12.12
CA GLY A 186 3.08 2.53 -10.90
C GLY A 186 1.58 2.75 -11.09
N ASP A 187 1.07 3.81 -10.51
CA ASP A 187 -0.35 4.23 -10.63
C ASP A 187 -0.61 4.85 -12.01
N SER A 188 -1.49 4.24 -12.77
CA SER A 188 -1.79 4.64 -14.15
C SER A 188 -2.42 6.03 -14.29
N ARG A 189 -2.96 6.59 -13.23
CA ARG A 189 -3.61 7.91 -13.24
C ARG A 189 -2.61 9.06 -13.25
N CYS A 190 -1.39 8.89 -12.72
CA CYS A 190 -0.36 9.92 -12.73
C CYS A 190 0.42 9.97 -14.04
N THR A 191 0.67 8.83 -14.64
CA THR A 191 1.71 8.66 -15.64
C THR A 191 1.19 8.49 -17.03
N CYS A 192 -0.05 8.08 -17.17
CA CYS A 192 -0.62 7.76 -18.46
C CYS A 192 -1.78 8.68 -18.80
N PRO A 193 -1.92 9.13 -20.05
CA PRO A 193 -3.18 9.68 -20.51
C PRO A 193 -4.29 8.66 -20.25
N PRO A 194 -5.54 9.11 -20.13
CA PRO A 194 -6.68 8.19 -20.03
C PRO A 194 -6.56 7.11 -21.12
N TRP A 195 -6.90 5.87 -20.76
CA TRP A 195 -6.94 4.79 -21.75
C TRP A 195 -7.69 5.25 -22.98
N PRO A 196 -7.11 5.09 -24.19
CA PRO A 196 -7.83 5.37 -25.40
C PRO A 196 -9.11 4.53 -25.45
N THR A 197 -10.25 5.18 -25.70
CA THR A 197 -11.55 4.50 -25.79
C THR A 197 -11.68 3.64 -27.04
N ASP A 198 -10.75 3.76 -27.97
CA ASP A 198 -10.64 3.00 -29.22
C ASP A 198 -9.92 1.66 -29.08
N GLY A 199 -9.48 1.30 -27.86
CA GLY A 199 -8.77 0.05 -27.58
C GLY A 199 -7.29 0.06 -27.93
N SER A 200 -6.74 1.20 -28.37
CA SER A 200 -5.28 1.32 -28.58
C SER A 200 -4.54 1.34 -27.24
N MET A 201 -3.26 0.93 -27.26
CA MET A 201 -2.40 1.06 -26.09
C MET A 201 -1.93 2.51 -25.93
N PRO A 202 -1.93 3.05 -24.70
CA PRO A 202 -1.37 4.39 -24.47
C PRO A 202 0.11 4.43 -24.84
N VAL A 203 0.54 5.56 -25.40
CA VAL A 203 1.96 5.77 -25.76
C VAL A 203 2.83 5.75 -24.50
N ILE A 204 3.85 4.93 -24.51
CA ILE A 204 4.80 4.74 -23.43
C ILE A 204 6.16 5.37 -23.85
N PRO A 205 6.86 6.06 -22.94
CA PRO A 205 6.65 6.25 -21.52
C PRO A 205 5.63 7.37 -21.22
N CYS A 206 4.74 7.08 -20.28
CA CYS A 206 3.96 8.13 -19.65
C CYS A 206 4.83 8.84 -18.63
N SER A 207 4.53 10.06 -18.29
CA SER A 207 5.33 11.07 -17.62
C SER A 207 6.31 10.61 -16.51
N GLU A 208 7.11 11.54 -16.05
CA GLU A 208 8.26 11.30 -15.17
C GLU A 208 7.91 10.89 -13.74
N LYS A 209 6.64 10.88 -13.35
CA LYS A 209 6.19 10.50 -12.00
C LYS A 209 5.02 9.53 -12.04
N THR A 210 4.98 8.65 -11.05
CA THR A 210 4.01 7.55 -10.93
C THR A 210 3.11 7.70 -9.71
N ALA A 211 3.37 8.73 -8.89
CA ALA A 211 2.67 8.98 -7.65
C ALA A 211 2.66 10.48 -7.31
N HIS A 212 1.77 10.89 -6.40
CA HIS A 212 1.72 12.19 -5.75
C HIS A 212 2.19 12.13 -4.29
N VAL A 213 2.01 10.98 -3.65
CA VAL A 213 2.42 10.71 -2.27
C VAL A 213 3.13 9.36 -2.23
N ALA A 214 4.18 9.26 -1.43
CA ALA A 214 4.87 8.00 -1.14
C ALA A 214 5.35 7.99 0.32
N TYR A 215 5.35 6.81 0.95
CA TYR A 215 5.93 6.65 2.27
C TYR A 215 6.58 5.28 2.45
N ILE A 216 7.48 5.20 3.44
CA ILE A 216 7.99 3.94 4.00
C ILE A 216 8.00 4.05 5.52
N LEU A 217 7.57 2.97 6.18
CA LEU A 217 7.52 2.86 7.62
C LEU A 217 8.08 1.50 8.03
N MET A 218 8.86 1.48 9.11
CA MET A 218 9.33 0.26 9.74
C MET A 218 9.16 0.36 11.25
N ALA A 219 8.67 -0.72 11.84
CA ALA A 219 8.59 -0.89 13.28
C ALA A 219 9.39 -2.11 13.74
N GLU A 220 10.00 -1.98 14.93
CA GLU A 220 10.66 -3.05 15.67
C GLU A 220 9.76 -3.52 16.82
N LYS A 221 10.06 -4.68 17.39
CA LYS A 221 9.27 -5.27 18.47
C LYS A 221 9.09 -4.35 19.69
N GLY A 222 10.06 -3.45 19.93
CA GLY A 222 10.04 -2.50 21.04
C GLY A 222 9.24 -1.23 20.79
N ASP A 223 8.80 -1.01 19.56
CA ASP A 223 8.05 0.18 19.22
C ASP A 223 6.63 0.12 19.78
N THR A 224 6.05 1.28 20.06
CA THR A 224 4.70 1.39 20.62
C THR A 224 3.70 1.80 19.59
N ASN A 225 2.56 1.15 19.62
CA ASN A 225 1.45 1.45 18.73
C ASN A 225 0.38 2.36 19.37
N GLY A 226 0.48 2.58 20.68
CA GLY A 226 -0.51 3.35 21.44
C GLY A 226 -1.91 2.74 21.28
N ASP A 227 -2.90 3.59 21.13
CA ASP A 227 -4.30 3.20 20.90
C ASP A 227 -4.68 3.15 19.42
N SER A 228 -3.71 3.17 18.54
CA SER A 228 -3.90 3.31 17.10
C SER A 228 -3.37 2.11 16.32
N HIS A 229 -3.96 1.86 15.14
CA HIS A 229 -3.48 0.84 14.20
C HIS A 229 -2.31 1.33 13.33
N ASN A 230 -2.00 2.64 13.30
CA ASN A 230 -0.95 3.20 12.44
C ASN A 230 -0.36 4.54 12.90
N ASN A 231 -0.61 4.97 14.12
CA ASN A 231 -0.13 6.24 14.66
C ASN A 231 0.78 6.06 15.88
N GLY A 232 1.58 5.00 15.85
CA GLY A 232 2.56 4.70 16.89
C GLY A 232 3.87 5.48 16.77
N LYS A 233 4.77 5.22 17.71
CA LYS A 233 6.17 5.67 17.64
C LYS A 233 6.99 4.55 17.02
N TYR A 234 7.38 4.73 15.78
CA TYR A 234 8.07 3.72 15.00
C TYR A 234 9.53 4.09 14.78
N THR A 235 10.37 3.07 14.68
CA THR A 235 11.82 3.21 14.44
C THR A 235 12.10 4.03 13.17
N MET A 236 11.26 3.92 12.13
CA MET A 236 11.38 4.71 10.92
C MET A 236 10.00 5.06 10.36
N TYR A 237 9.81 6.32 10.03
CA TYR A 237 8.72 6.79 9.17
C TYR A 237 9.22 7.93 8.30
N LEU A 238 9.21 7.71 6.98
CA LEU A 238 9.58 8.69 5.98
C LEU A 238 8.42 8.83 5.00
N THR A 239 8.03 10.05 4.72
CA THR A 239 6.95 10.35 3.79
C THR A 239 7.32 11.50 2.87
N VAL A 240 6.71 11.54 1.71
CA VAL A 240 6.89 12.57 0.67
C VAL A 240 5.54 12.87 0.07
N SER A 241 5.15 14.13 0.04
CA SER A 241 3.98 14.62 -0.67
C SER A 241 4.36 15.64 -1.74
N GLN A 242 3.54 15.81 -2.76
CA GLN A 242 3.75 16.86 -3.74
C GLN A 242 3.51 18.25 -3.12
N PRO A 243 4.21 19.29 -3.62
CA PRO A 243 3.91 20.66 -3.23
C PRO A 243 2.47 21.01 -3.60
N ALA A 244 1.68 21.37 -2.60
CA ALA A 244 0.37 21.97 -2.76
C ALA A 244 0.10 22.85 -1.54
N PRO A 245 -0.80 23.84 -1.63
CA PRO A 245 -1.02 24.82 -0.54
C PRO A 245 -1.30 24.19 0.82
N ASP A 246 -1.95 23.02 0.84
CA ASP A 246 -2.43 22.35 2.05
C ASP A 246 -1.63 21.09 2.41
N HIS A 247 -0.48 20.85 1.75
CA HIS A 247 0.38 19.72 2.08
C HIS A 247 1.27 20.02 3.28
N GLY A 248 1.53 19.00 4.10
CA GLY A 248 2.31 19.10 5.33
C GLY A 248 3.82 19.32 5.10
N PRO A 249 4.63 19.18 6.17
CA PRO A 249 6.06 19.54 6.15
C PRO A 249 6.93 18.64 5.28
N ASN A 250 6.43 17.49 4.83
CA ASN A 250 7.22 16.54 4.03
C ASN A 250 7.03 16.72 2.52
N VAL A 251 6.62 17.90 2.08
CA VAL A 251 6.57 18.25 0.65
C VAL A 251 7.95 18.10 0.00
N ILE A 252 7.94 17.95 -1.32
CA ILE A 252 9.16 17.95 -2.12
C ILE A 252 9.81 19.32 -2.04
N HIS A 253 11.07 19.35 -1.62
CA HIS A 253 11.87 20.58 -1.48
C HIS A 253 12.72 20.86 -2.73
N GLU A 254 13.27 22.06 -2.80
CA GLU A 254 14.25 22.43 -3.83
C GLU A 254 15.45 21.47 -3.80
N GLY A 255 15.82 20.96 -4.96
CA GLY A 255 16.90 19.96 -5.11
C GLY A 255 16.47 18.49 -4.96
N GLU A 256 15.23 18.22 -4.52
CA GLU A 256 14.64 16.87 -4.53
C GLU A 256 13.98 16.57 -5.88
N ASN A 257 13.69 15.29 -6.14
CA ASN A 257 13.06 14.85 -7.37
C ASN A 257 11.55 15.08 -7.34
N LEU A 258 10.96 15.53 -8.45
CA LEU A 258 9.50 15.72 -8.56
C LEU A 258 8.68 14.42 -8.46
N ASN A 259 9.31 13.27 -8.65
CA ASN A 259 8.69 11.97 -8.39
C ASN A 259 8.84 11.62 -6.90
N PRO A 260 7.74 11.49 -6.13
CA PRO A 260 7.81 11.21 -4.69
C PRO A 260 8.56 9.93 -4.34
N VAL A 261 8.53 8.90 -5.18
CA VAL A 261 9.25 7.65 -4.92
C VAL A 261 10.76 7.86 -4.99
N LYS A 262 11.23 8.65 -5.96
CA LYS A 262 12.65 9.00 -6.08
C LYS A 262 13.11 9.89 -4.92
N THR A 263 12.30 10.86 -4.52
CA THR A 263 12.57 11.67 -3.33
C THR A 263 12.54 10.83 -2.05
N LEU A 264 11.60 9.89 -1.93
CA LEU A 264 11.59 8.95 -0.81
C LEU A 264 12.88 8.13 -0.75
N ARG A 265 13.44 7.68 -1.89
CA ARG A 265 14.75 7.04 -1.95
C ARG A 265 15.87 7.97 -1.45
N MET A 266 15.88 9.23 -1.85
CA MET A 266 16.89 10.21 -1.37
C MET A 266 16.82 10.36 0.17
N ARG A 267 15.63 10.51 0.72
CA ARG A 267 15.39 10.62 2.18
C ARG A 267 15.75 9.31 2.90
N TYR A 268 15.40 8.16 2.32
CA TYR A 268 15.78 6.85 2.85
C TYR A 268 17.29 6.67 2.91
N ASP A 269 18.01 7.02 1.85
CA ASP A 269 19.48 6.92 1.81
C ASP A 269 20.15 7.85 2.83
N ALA A 270 19.60 9.04 3.06
CA ALA A 270 20.06 9.95 4.10
C ALA A 270 19.84 9.37 5.50
N TRP A 271 18.63 8.88 5.78
CA TRP A 271 18.32 8.18 7.04
C TRP A 271 19.20 6.94 7.23
N ARG A 272 19.38 6.14 6.18
CA ARG A 272 20.17 4.91 6.21
C ARG A 272 21.62 5.13 6.62
N LYS A 273 22.22 6.25 6.22
CA LYS A 273 23.58 6.65 6.60
C LYS A 273 23.73 6.94 8.10
N THR A 274 22.65 7.32 8.78
CA THR A 274 22.66 7.59 10.22
C THR A 274 22.51 6.31 11.06
N GLN A 275 22.16 5.17 10.43
CA GLN A 275 21.93 3.93 11.12
C GLN A 275 23.22 3.19 11.43
N PRO A 276 23.30 2.48 12.58
CA PRO A 276 24.46 1.69 12.93
C PRO A 276 24.69 0.55 11.93
N ALA A 277 25.92 0.05 11.85
CA ALA A 277 26.27 -1.08 10.98
C ALA A 277 25.45 -2.35 11.28
N SER A 278 25.02 -2.53 12.53
CA SER A 278 24.15 -3.63 12.97
C SER A 278 22.71 -3.56 12.42
N PHE A 279 22.35 -2.44 11.82
CA PHE A 279 21.04 -2.30 11.17
C PHE A 279 20.95 -3.05 9.82
N LYS A 280 22.07 -3.50 9.29
CA LYS A 280 22.19 -4.18 7.99
C LYS A 280 21.49 -5.54 7.99
#